data_50364d54fe80c367975b09de9186ad64
#
_entry.id   50364d54fe80c367975b09de9186ad64
#
_cell.length_a   1.000
_cell.length_b   1.000
_cell.length_c   1.000
_cell.angle_alpha   90.00
_cell.angle_beta   90.00
_cell.angle_gamma   90.00
#
_symmetry.space_group_name_H-M   'P 1'
#
loop_
_entity.id
_entity.type
_entity.pdbx_description
1 polymer ?
#
loop_
_entity_poly.entity_id
_entity_poly.type
_entity_poly.pdbx_seq_one_letter_code
_entity_poly.pdbx_strand_id
1 'polypeptide(L)'
;GNGTYTIQKLADGKTLAKVCYYGTKASDENGFFDEKHPDFPAGKRFIITHLAAAYANGTSDWASGTNATGKNLAMELYNYCVNMPDIPSVDMSFSESNVKAYVEGNSQRTSVITFKADKLQTITFKLPSGVKLVNVTTGKTSAAGASVEISGGTQFYLTALLDQAESVSATFSSRMKGSIDKEYSAYKIV
;
A
#
# COMPACT_ATOMS: atom_id res chain seq x y z
N GLY A 1 -4.04 -4.84 34.04
CA GLY A 1 -3.01 -5.45 34.85
C GLY A 1 -1.62 -4.99 34.50
N ASN A 2 -0.71 -5.08 35.43
CA ASN A 2 0.68 -4.67 35.28
C ASN A 2 1.54 -5.76 34.60
N GLY A 3 0.95 -6.56 33.71
CA GLY A 3 1.67 -7.61 33.03
C GLY A 3 2.50 -7.09 31.85
N THR A 4 3.58 -7.80 31.56
CA THR A 4 4.33 -7.59 30.32
C THR A 4 3.56 -8.22 29.17
N TYR A 5 3.29 -7.46 28.12
CA TYR A 5 2.63 -7.95 26.92
C TYR A 5 3.66 -8.28 25.86
N THR A 6 3.55 -9.46 25.29
CA THR A 6 4.37 -9.85 24.15
C THR A 6 3.49 -9.87 22.89
N ILE A 7 3.95 -9.26 21.81
CA ILE A 7 3.28 -9.32 20.53
C ILE A 7 3.89 -10.46 19.74
N GLN A 8 3.06 -11.42 19.36
CA GLN A 8 3.47 -12.55 18.56
C GLN A 8 2.81 -12.48 17.19
N LYS A 9 3.63 -12.52 16.12
CA LYS A 9 3.09 -12.60 14.76
C LYS A 9 2.39 -13.95 14.58
N LEU A 10 1.16 -13.93 14.05
CA LEU A 10 0.43 -15.16 13.77
C LEU A 10 1.12 -15.95 12.65
N ALA A 11 1.17 -17.28 12.80
CA ALA A 11 1.78 -18.17 11.82
C ALA A 11 1.10 -18.06 10.45
N ASP A 12 -0.21 -17.89 10.43
CA ASP A 12 -1.01 -17.63 9.24
C ASP A 12 -1.89 -16.42 9.45
N GLY A 13 -1.30 -15.24 9.37
CA GLY A 13 -2.00 -13.96 9.53
C GLY A 13 -2.50 -13.36 8.22
N LYS A 14 -2.26 -14.00 7.09
CA LYS A 14 -2.60 -13.45 5.78
C LYS A 14 -4.09 -13.20 5.61
N THR A 15 -4.92 -14.14 6.02
CA THR A 15 -6.38 -14.00 5.88
C THR A 15 -6.93 -12.93 6.80
N LEU A 16 -6.41 -12.81 8.04
CA LEU A 16 -6.79 -11.71 8.93
C LEU A 16 -6.43 -10.36 8.31
N ALA A 17 -5.24 -10.22 7.78
CA ALA A 17 -4.80 -9.01 7.09
C ALA A 17 -5.70 -8.68 5.89
N LYS A 18 -6.07 -9.68 5.10
CA LYS A 18 -7.01 -9.52 3.97
C LYS A 18 -8.40 -9.08 4.42
N VAL A 19 -8.91 -9.63 5.54
CA VAL A 19 -10.21 -9.21 6.10
C VAL A 19 -10.19 -7.73 6.47
N CYS A 20 -9.13 -7.27 7.12
CA CYS A 20 -8.97 -5.86 7.45
C CYS A 20 -8.85 -4.98 6.20
N TYR A 21 -8.16 -5.46 5.18
CA TYR A 21 -7.93 -4.73 3.94
C TYR A 21 -9.16 -4.66 3.04
N TYR A 22 -9.81 -5.80 2.78
CA TYR A 22 -10.96 -5.88 1.87
C TYR A 22 -12.30 -5.60 2.56
N GLY A 23 -12.33 -5.52 3.89
CA GLY A 23 -13.50 -5.14 4.67
C GLY A 23 -13.72 -3.62 4.71
N THR A 24 -13.97 -3.07 5.90
CA THR A 24 -14.28 -1.64 6.07
C THR A 24 -13.18 -0.67 5.70
N LYS A 25 -11.93 -1.12 5.71
CA LYS A 25 -10.78 -0.29 5.33
C LYS A 25 -10.35 -0.49 3.88
N ALA A 26 -11.18 -1.18 3.10
CA ALA A 26 -10.88 -1.36 1.70
C ALA A 26 -10.68 -0.04 1.00
N SER A 27 -9.77 -0.07 0.06
CA SER A 27 -9.50 1.04 -0.83
C SER A 27 -10.73 1.42 -1.65
N ASP A 28 -10.70 2.59 -2.25
CA ASP A 28 -11.74 3.09 -3.16
C ASP A 28 -12.02 2.16 -4.35
N GLU A 29 -11.21 1.12 -4.52
CA GLU A 29 -11.29 0.19 -5.63
C GLU A 29 -11.58 -1.23 -5.12
N ASN A 30 -12.84 -1.64 -5.05
CA ASN A 30 -13.24 -3.04 -4.91
C ASN A 30 -13.07 -3.68 -3.53
N GLY A 31 -13.51 -3.02 -2.49
CA GLY A 31 -13.74 -3.68 -1.22
C GLY A 31 -14.94 -4.63 -1.33
N PHE A 32 -14.98 -5.61 -0.44
CA PHE A 32 -16.06 -6.59 -0.38
C PHE A 32 -17.44 -5.94 -0.35
N PHE A 33 -17.62 -4.93 0.49
CA PHE A 33 -18.95 -4.32 0.66
C PHE A 33 -19.38 -3.55 -0.57
N ASP A 34 -18.49 -2.80 -1.20
CA ASP A 34 -18.83 -2.06 -2.41
C ASP A 34 -19.19 -2.99 -3.57
N GLU A 35 -18.60 -4.18 -3.61
CA GLU A 35 -18.89 -5.17 -4.64
C GLU A 35 -20.15 -5.97 -4.35
N LYS A 36 -20.33 -6.45 -3.11
CA LYS A 36 -21.38 -7.42 -2.75
C LYS A 36 -22.57 -6.82 -2.02
N HIS A 37 -22.35 -5.78 -1.23
CA HIS A 37 -23.36 -5.18 -0.36
C HIS A 37 -23.22 -3.65 -0.30
N PRO A 38 -23.32 -2.96 -1.46
CA PRO A 38 -23.05 -1.52 -1.52
C PRO A 38 -23.98 -0.68 -0.63
N ASP A 39 -25.18 -1.18 -0.34
CA ASP A 39 -26.17 -0.47 0.47
C ASP A 39 -25.96 -0.59 1.98
N PHE A 40 -24.98 -1.37 2.43
CA PHE A 40 -24.73 -1.51 3.86
C PHE A 40 -24.13 -0.23 4.43
N PRO A 41 -24.72 0.33 5.49
CA PRO A 41 -24.15 1.50 6.16
C PRO A 41 -22.84 1.17 6.85
N ALA A 42 -22.03 2.19 7.13
CA ALA A 42 -20.68 2.05 7.68
C ALA A 42 -20.64 1.23 8.99
N GLY A 43 -21.60 1.44 9.88
CA GLY A 43 -21.67 0.70 11.14
C GLY A 43 -21.87 -0.80 10.96
N LYS A 44 -22.72 -1.19 10.00
CA LYS A 44 -22.94 -2.59 9.67
C LYS A 44 -21.71 -3.23 9.05
N ARG A 45 -21.03 -2.53 8.13
CA ARG A 45 -19.78 -2.98 7.51
C ARG A 45 -18.71 -3.20 8.59
N PHE A 46 -18.60 -2.28 9.54
CA PHE A 46 -17.64 -2.38 10.64
C PHE A 46 -17.89 -3.63 11.50
N ILE A 47 -19.13 -3.87 11.90
CA ILE A 47 -19.49 -5.05 12.72
C ILE A 47 -19.16 -6.35 11.97
N ILE A 48 -19.54 -6.46 10.71
CA ILE A 48 -19.26 -7.66 9.91
C ILE A 48 -17.76 -7.89 9.77
N THR A 49 -17.00 -6.84 9.51
CA THR A 49 -15.54 -6.92 9.41
C THR A 49 -14.92 -7.36 10.73
N HIS A 50 -15.40 -6.82 11.85
CA HIS A 50 -14.93 -7.20 13.17
C HIS A 50 -15.18 -8.69 13.47
N LEU A 51 -16.35 -9.19 13.15
CA LEU A 51 -16.69 -10.61 13.31
C LEU A 51 -15.81 -11.51 12.43
N ALA A 52 -15.65 -11.16 11.17
CA ALA A 52 -14.79 -11.91 10.26
C ALA A 52 -13.32 -11.90 10.71
N ALA A 53 -12.85 -10.76 11.22
CA ALA A 53 -11.51 -10.63 11.77
C ALA A 53 -11.32 -11.51 13.03
N ALA A 54 -12.30 -11.52 13.92
CA ALA A 54 -12.28 -12.38 15.10
C ALA A 54 -12.24 -13.87 14.72
N TYR A 55 -13.02 -14.26 13.73
CA TYR A 55 -12.99 -15.61 13.18
C TYR A 55 -11.60 -15.95 12.60
N ALA A 56 -11.06 -15.10 11.75
CA ALA A 56 -9.75 -15.28 11.14
C ALA A 56 -8.62 -15.34 12.19
N ASN A 57 -8.78 -14.63 13.30
CA ASN A 57 -7.84 -14.62 14.41
C ASN A 57 -7.94 -15.90 15.29
N GLY A 58 -8.92 -16.76 15.05
CA GLY A 58 -9.12 -17.98 15.83
C GLY A 58 -9.79 -17.77 17.19
N THR A 59 -10.51 -16.67 17.37
CA THR A 59 -11.27 -16.39 18.59
C THR A 59 -12.42 -17.37 18.72
N SER A 60 -12.46 -18.18 19.78
CA SER A 60 -13.42 -19.27 19.94
C SER A 60 -14.87 -18.82 20.04
N ASP A 61 -15.10 -17.64 20.60
CA ASP A 61 -16.42 -17.04 20.80
C ASP A 61 -16.70 -15.87 19.84
N TRP A 62 -16.10 -15.90 18.66
CA TRP A 62 -16.16 -14.82 17.67
C TRP A 62 -17.58 -14.37 17.30
N ALA A 63 -18.55 -15.26 17.40
CA ALA A 63 -19.94 -15.00 17.04
C ALA A 63 -20.87 -14.90 18.24
N SER A 64 -20.33 -14.81 19.45
CA SER A 64 -21.13 -14.68 20.68
C SER A 64 -22.02 -13.45 20.63
N GLY A 65 -23.31 -13.62 20.91
CA GLY A 65 -24.28 -12.53 20.82
C GLY A 65 -24.72 -12.13 19.43
N THR A 66 -24.26 -12.83 18.40
CA THR A 66 -24.57 -12.53 16.99
C THR A 66 -25.64 -13.50 16.46
N ASN A 67 -26.62 -12.97 15.71
CA ASN A 67 -27.63 -13.80 15.07
C ASN A 67 -27.07 -14.54 13.83
N ALA A 68 -27.88 -15.47 13.29
CA ALA A 68 -27.46 -16.27 12.14
C ALA A 68 -27.12 -15.42 10.90
N THR A 69 -27.84 -14.33 10.66
CA THR A 69 -27.58 -13.43 9.54
C THR A 69 -26.19 -12.78 9.66
N GLY A 70 -25.84 -12.27 10.86
CA GLY A 70 -24.53 -11.68 11.10
C GLY A 70 -23.39 -12.68 10.94
N LYS A 71 -23.59 -13.91 11.43
CA LYS A 71 -22.62 -15.00 11.23
C LYS A 71 -22.40 -15.30 9.75
N ASN A 72 -23.46 -15.43 9.00
CA ASN A 72 -23.40 -15.75 7.57
C ASN A 72 -22.68 -14.64 6.78
N LEU A 73 -22.96 -13.39 7.10
CA LEU A 73 -22.29 -12.23 6.46
C LEU A 73 -20.80 -12.18 6.80
N ALA A 74 -20.42 -12.48 8.05
CA ALA A 74 -19.04 -12.55 8.44
C ALA A 74 -18.29 -13.66 7.70
N MET A 75 -18.91 -14.83 7.56
CA MET A 75 -18.33 -15.95 6.81
C MET A 75 -18.26 -15.67 5.32
N GLU A 76 -19.21 -14.93 4.77
CA GLU A 76 -19.17 -14.48 3.37
C GLU A 76 -17.93 -13.59 3.14
N LEU A 77 -17.70 -12.60 4.00
CA LEU A 77 -16.52 -11.76 3.94
C LEU A 77 -15.22 -12.57 4.09
N TYR A 78 -15.18 -13.46 5.07
CA TYR A 78 -14.01 -14.32 5.28
C TYR A 78 -13.68 -15.15 4.03
N ASN A 79 -14.66 -15.83 3.47
CA ASN A 79 -14.49 -16.68 2.29
C ASN A 79 -14.11 -15.85 1.04
N TYR A 80 -14.65 -14.65 0.91
CA TYR A 80 -14.23 -13.71 -0.13
C TYR A 80 -12.73 -13.39 0.01
N CYS A 81 -12.28 -13.09 1.22
CA CYS A 81 -10.89 -12.72 1.48
C CYS A 81 -9.91 -13.88 1.25
N VAL A 82 -10.30 -15.10 1.58
CA VAL A 82 -9.46 -16.30 1.34
C VAL A 82 -9.05 -16.40 -0.13
N ASN A 83 -9.93 -16.04 -1.05
CA ASN A 83 -9.70 -16.12 -2.48
C ASN A 83 -9.09 -14.86 -3.10
N MET A 84 -8.91 -13.80 -2.32
CA MET A 84 -8.31 -12.56 -2.80
C MET A 84 -6.79 -12.62 -2.78
N PRO A 85 -6.11 -11.85 -3.64
CA PRO A 85 -4.66 -11.74 -3.61
C PRO A 85 -4.15 -11.27 -2.23
N ASP A 86 -2.90 -11.55 -1.93
CA ASP A 86 -2.25 -10.98 -0.75
C ASP A 86 -2.33 -9.45 -0.79
N ILE A 87 -2.40 -8.85 0.41
CA ILE A 87 -2.42 -7.38 0.51
C ILE A 87 -1.09 -6.80 0.02
N PRO A 88 -1.12 -5.56 -0.51
CA PRO A 88 0.10 -4.90 -0.97
C PRO A 88 1.12 -4.75 0.16
N SER A 89 2.40 -4.96 -0.17
CA SER A 89 3.49 -4.66 0.76
C SER A 89 3.64 -3.15 0.95
N VAL A 90 3.97 -2.74 2.18
CA VAL A 90 4.36 -1.36 2.48
C VAL A 90 5.86 -1.13 2.34
N ASP A 91 6.62 -2.19 2.12
CA ASP A 91 8.06 -2.10 1.89
C ASP A 91 8.34 -1.40 0.56
N MET A 92 9.26 -0.47 0.57
CA MET A 92 9.71 0.24 -0.62
C MET A 92 11.19 0.55 -0.57
N SER A 93 11.82 0.53 -1.72
CA SER A 93 13.21 0.91 -1.92
C SER A 93 13.44 1.33 -3.37
N PHE A 94 14.59 1.92 -3.62
CA PHE A 94 15.07 2.15 -4.97
C PHE A 94 16.17 1.15 -5.31
N SER A 95 16.32 0.83 -6.58
CA SER A 95 17.40 -0.06 -7.05
C SER A 95 18.79 0.50 -6.77
N GLU A 96 18.90 1.82 -6.64
CA GLU A 96 20.14 2.52 -6.32
C GLU A 96 19.86 3.63 -5.29
N SER A 97 20.72 3.74 -4.29
CA SER A 97 20.59 4.75 -3.21
C SER A 97 21.39 6.03 -3.49
N ASN A 98 22.50 5.93 -4.21
CA ASN A 98 23.34 7.06 -4.59
C ASN A 98 23.54 7.03 -6.10
N VAL A 99 22.86 7.93 -6.79
CA VAL A 99 22.83 7.95 -8.25
C VAL A 99 23.63 9.15 -8.74
N LYS A 100 24.62 8.89 -9.58
CA LYS A 100 25.40 9.94 -10.25
C LYS A 100 24.82 10.19 -11.63
N ALA A 101 24.86 11.45 -12.05
CA ALA A 101 24.53 11.83 -13.41
C ALA A 101 25.75 11.69 -14.32
N TYR A 102 25.52 11.37 -15.57
CA TYR A 102 26.50 11.36 -16.64
C TYR A 102 26.03 12.21 -17.81
N VAL A 103 26.98 12.68 -18.62
CA VAL A 103 26.68 13.52 -19.78
C VAL A 103 26.15 12.67 -20.92
N GLU A 104 25.06 13.13 -21.53
CA GLU A 104 24.49 12.56 -22.73
C GLU A 104 24.06 13.70 -23.68
N GLY A 105 24.80 13.90 -24.76
CA GLY A 105 24.57 15.05 -25.65
C GLY A 105 24.74 16.38 -24.91
N ASN A 106 23.74 17.23 -24.97
CA ASN A 106 23.72 18.55 -24.30
C ASN A 106 23.11 18.53 -22.92
N SER A 107 22.85 17.34 -22.39
CA SER A 107 22.20 17.13 -21.11
C SER A 107 23.03 16.22 -20.22
N GLN A 108 22.63 16.12 -19.00
CA GLN A 108 23.09 15.09 -18.06
C GLN A 108 21.89 14.25 -17.61
N ARG A 109 22.13 13.02 -17.27
CA ARG A 109 21.09 12.12 -16.78
C ARG A 109 21.63 11.08 -15.82
N THR A 110 20.77 10.52 -15.01
CA THR A 110 21.10 9.35 -14.20
C THR A 110 20.94 8.06 -15.00
N SER A 111 21.50 6.96 -14.52
CA SER A 111 21.08 5.63 -14.94
C SER A 111 19.60 5.42 -14.65
N VAL A 112 19.01 4.36 -15.21
CA VAL A 112 17.63 3.99 -14.91
C VAL A 112 17.55 3.45 -13.50
N ILE A 113 16.61 3.99 -12.74
CA ILE A 113 16.31 3.63 -11.35
C ILE A 113 14.97 2.91 -11.35
N THR A 114 14.87 1.83 -10.58
CA THR A 114 13.60 1.13 -10.36
C THR A 114 13.07 1.46 -8.97
N PHE A 115 11.82 1.91 -8.89
CA PHE A 115 11.12 1.99 -7.62
C PHE A 115 10.59 0.60 -7.26
N LYS A 116 11.27 -0.05 -6.31
CA LYS A 116 10.94 -1.41 -5.85
C LYS A 116 9.88 -1.33 -4.77
N ALA A 117 8.66 -1.60 -5.14
CA ALA A 117 7.52 -1.63 -4.23
C ALA A 117 6.38 -2.42 -4.89
N ASP A 118 5.35 -2.72 -4.10
CA ASP A 118 4.11 -3.24 -4.66
C ASP A 118 3.52 -2.22 -5.65
N LYS A 119 2.88 -2.71 -6.69
CA LYS A 119 2.29 -1.85 -7.74
C LYS A 119 1.24 -0.86 -7.24
N LEU A 120 0.62 -1.14 -6.09
CA LEU A 120 -0.35 -0.24 -5.46
C LEU A 120 0.32 0.80 -4.56
N GLN A 121 1.60 0.63 -4.26
CA GLN A 121 2.38 1.62 -3.52
C GLN A 121 2.71 2.80 -4.43
N THR A 122 2.47 4.01 -3.97
CA THR A 122 2.86 5.22 -4.68
C THR A 122 3.71 6.12 -3.80
N ILE A 123 4.61 6.86 -4.43
CA ILE A 123 5.34 7.96 -3.78
C ILE A 123 5.16 9.23 -4.58
N THR A 124 5.12 10.34 -3.86
CA THR A 124 5.07 11.68 -4.46
C THR A 124 6.25 12.48 -3.96
N PHE A 125 6.94 13.14 -4.86
CA PHE A 125 8.06 14.03 -4.50
C PHE A 125 8.20 15.17 -5.49
N LYS A 126 8.81 16.25 -5.02
CA LYS A 126 9.10 17.40 -5.86
C LYS A 126 10.51 17.32 -6.41
N LEU A 127 10.62 17.46 -7.74
CA LEU A 127 11.91 17.53 -8.40
C LEU A 127 12.62 18.86 -8.10
N PRO A 128 13.94 18.88 -7.99
CA PRO A 128 14.70 20.11 -7.92
C PRO A 128 14.49 20.97 -9.17
N SER A 129 14.73 22.28 -9.05
CA SER A 129 14.64 23.20 -10.16
C SER A 129 15.50 22.72 -11.34
N GLY A 130 14.96 22.74 -12.53
CA GLY A 130 15.64 22.32 -13.77
C GLY A 130 15.71 20.81 -13.99
N VAL A 131 15.29 20.00 -13.03
CA VAL A 131 15.33 18.54 -13.15
C VAL A 131 14.00 18.00 -13.64
N LYS A 132 14.03 17.13 -14.65
CA LYS A 132 12.88 16.39 -15.17
C LYS A 132 13.00 14.92 -14.81
N LEU A 133 11.87 14.27 -14.66
CA LEU A 133 11.80 12.82 -14.52
C LEU A 133 11.27 12.22 -15.84
N VAL A 134 12.02 11.27 -16.40
CA VAL A 134 11.57 10.47 -17.54
C VAL A 134 11.11 9.11 -17.01
N ASN A 135 9.82 8.88 -17.10
CA ASN A 135 9.23 7.60 -16.71
C ASN A 135 9.36 6.62 -17.87
N VAL A 136 10.30 5.69 -17.75
CA VAL A 136 10.57 4.69 -18.80
C VAL A 136 9.39 3.72 -18.95
N THR A 137 8.73 3.40 -17.85
CA THR A 137 7.59 2.47 -17.86
C THR A 137 6.39 3.02 -18.64
N THR A 138 6.11 4.31 -18.50
CA THR A 138 4.96 4.96 -19.17
C THR A 138 5.35 5.72 -20.44
N GLY A 139 6.64 6.00 -20.62
CA GLY A 139 7.14 6.83 -21.71
C GLY A 139 6.91 8.34 -21.53
N LYS A 140 6.43 8.78 -20.36
CA LYS A 140 6.12 10.18 -20.09
C LYS A 140 7.29 10.90 -19.43
N THR A 141 7.46 12.18 -19.79
CA THR A 141 8.46 13.08 -19.18
C THR A 141 7.74 14.18 -18.41
N SER A 142 8.17 14.43 -17.19
CA SER A 142 7.64 15.52 -16.36
C SER A 142 8.14 16.89 -16.85
N ALA A 143 7.48 17.95 -16.40
CA ALA A 143 8.06 19.29 -16.46
C ALA A 143 9.24 19.39 -15.47
N ALA A 144 10.17 20.33 -15.75
CA ALA A 144 11.28 20.59 -14.86
C ALA A 144 10.79 21.13 -13.51
N GLY A 145 11.31 20.60 -12.41
CA GLY A 145 10.94 21.04 -11.07
C GLY A 145 9.53 20.65 -10.62
N ALA A 146 8.86 19.78 -11.36
CA ALA A 146 7.49 19.36 -11.06
C ALA A 146 7.39 18.47 -9.83
N SER A 147 6.22 18.43 -9.24
CA SER A 147 5.85 17.34 -8.35
C SER A 147 5.42 16.14 -9.17
N VAL A 148 5.98 14.97 -8.85
CA VAL A 148 5.75 13.74 -9.60
C VAL A 148 5.24 12.66 -8.66
N GLU A 149 4.40 11.78 -9.19
CA GLU A 149 3.94 10.58 -8.51
C GLU A 149 4.37 9.37 -9.34
N ILE A 150 4.97 8.38 -8.68
CA ILE A 150 5.34 7.11 -9.31
C ILE A 150 4.80 5.94 -8.51
N SER A 151 4.43 4.88 -9.22
CA SER A 151 3.93 3.63 -8.64
C SER A 151 5.04 2.60 -8.51
N GLY A 152 4.86 1.64 -7.61
CA GLY A 152 5.77 0.50 -7.47
C GLY A 152 6.01 -0.21 -8.80
N GLY A 153 7.25 -0.57 -9.05
CA GLY A 153 7.70 -1.16 -10.30
C GLY A 153 8.09 -0.15 -11.38
N THR A 154 7.86 1.14 -11.19
CA THR A 154 8.23 2.17 -12.16
C THR A 154 9.74 2.23 -12.35
N GLN A 155 10.16 2.23 -13.61
CA GLN A 155 11.52 2.53 -14.02
C GLN A 155 11.59 3.96 -14.54
N PHE A 156 12.55 4.72 -14.07
CA PHE A 156 12.70 6.13 -14.42
C PHE A 156 14.15 6.57 -14.38
N TYR A 157 14.44 7.70 -14.99
CA TYR A 157 15.70 8.41 -14.78
C TYR A 157 15.43 9.91 -14.64
N LEU A 158 16.39 10.60 -14.04
CA LEU A 158 16.36 12.05 -13.91
C LEU A 158 17.28 12.66 -14.95
N THR A 159 16.87 13.79 -15.53
CA THR A 159 17.65 14.52 -16.53
C THR A 159 17.59 16.03 -16.30
N ALA A 160 18.65 16.73 -16.65
CA ALA A 160 18.78 18.17 -16.52
C ALA A 160 19.75 18.70 -17.56
N LEU A 161 19.77 20.02 -17.75
CA LEU A 161 20.80 20.67 -18.55
C LEU A 161 22.16 20.58 -17.85
N LEU A 162 23.25 20.73 -18.62
CA LEU A 162 24.61 20.55 -18.09
C LEU A 162 25.01 21.55 -16.98
N ASP A 163 24.39 22.73 -16.96
CA ASP A 163 24.62 23.74 -15.92
C ASP A 163 23.87 23.49 -14.60
N GLN A 164 23.02 22.47 -14.56
CA GLN A 164 22.28 22.06 -13.37
C GLN A 164 23.05 20.97 -12.63
N ALA A 165 24.07 21.37 -11.87
CA ALA A 165 25.01 20.40 -11.24
C ALA A 165 24.68 20.04 -9.79
N GLU A 166 23.52 20.42 -9.28
CA GLU A 166 23.17 20.17 -7.89
C GLU A 166 22.73 18.73 -7.61
N SER A 167 23.05 18.25 -6.43
CA SER A 167 22.59 16.95 -5.97
C SER A 167 21.09 16.94 -5.81
N VAL A 168 20.45 15.92 -6.31
CA VAL A 168 19.02 15.70 -6.10
C VAL A 168 18.83 15.13 -4.69
N SER A 169 18.26 15.94 -3.80
CA SER A 169 17.80 15.47 -2.48
C SER A 169 16.30 15.68 -2.41
N ALA A 170 15.56 14.62 -2.10
CA ALA A 170 14.12 14.70 -2.00
C ALA A 170 13.63 13.94 -0.76
N THR A 171 12.68 14.56 -0.05
CA THR A 171 11.92 13.87 1.00
C THR A 171 10.68 13.25 0.36
N PHE A 172 10.51 11.95 0.54
CA PHE A 172 9.38 11.23 0.01
C PHE A 172 8.29 11.09 1.06
N SER A 173 7.04 11.33 0.67
CA SER A 173 5.91 10.79 1.41
C SER A 173 5.31 9.65 0.59
N SER A 174 5.10 8.50 1.23
CA SER A 174 4.52 7.35 0.58
C SER A 174 3.12 7.08 1.10
N ARG A 175 2.26 6.59 0.22
CA ARG A 175 0.94 6.10 0.57
C ARG A 175 0.56 4.92 -0.30
N MET A 176 -0.25 4.03 0.24
CA MET A 176 -0.90 3.01 -0.56
C MET A 176 -2.09 3.61 -1.28
N LYS A 177 -2.31 3.25 -2.54
CA LYS A 177 -3.56 3.57 -3.21
C LYS A 177 -4.71 2.96 -2.42
N GLY A 178 -5.75 3.77 -2.18
CA GLY A 178 -6.91 3.32 -1.45
C GLY A 178 -6.84 3.49 0.05
N SER A 179 -6.02 4.39 0.56
CA SER A 179 -6.04 4.82 1.96
C SER A 179 -5.80 3.70 2.96
N ILE A 180 -4.82 2.85 2.70
CA ILE A 180 -4.41 1.83 3.65
C ILE A 180 -3.53 2.48 4.71
N ASP A 181 -3.96 2.39 5.96
CA ASP A 181 -3.11 2.70 7.08
C ASP A 181 -1.97 1.67 7.15
N LYS A 182 -0.82 2.12 7.62
CA LYS A 182 0.36 1.27 7.73
C LYS A 182 0.06 0.00 8.52
N GLU A 183 0.71 -1.08 8.13
CA GLU A 183 0.87 -2.29 8.92
C GLU A 183 -0.38 -3.17 9.02
N TYR A 184 -0.68 -3.84 7.92
CA TYR A 184 -1.55 -5.00 7.93
C TYR A 184 -0.76 -6.27 8.29
N SER A 185 -0.09 -6.24 9.41
CA SER A 185 0.48 -7.44 9.98
C SER A 185 -0.46 -8.00 11.03
N ALA A 186 -0.75 -9.28 10.96
CA ALA A 186 -1.56 -9.93 11.98
C ALA A 186 -0.67 -10.31 13.17
N TYR A 187 -1.01 -9.80 14.35
CA TYR A 187 -0.32 -10.07 15.59
C TYR A 187 -1.30 -10.52 16.66
N LYS A 188 -0.84 -11.40 17.51
CA LYS A 188 -1.54 -11.80 18.71
C LYS A 188 -0.81 -11.25 19.94
N ILE A 189 -1.56 -10.66 20.85
CA ILE A 189 -1.03 -10.25 22.15
C ILE A 189 -1.08 -11.46 23.08
N VAL A 190 0.05 -11.81 23.61
CA VAL A 190 0.20 -12.93 24.55
C VAL A 190 0.77 -12.50 25.88
#